data_828d4f6788b97f2f1e336b579fbffb7b
#
_entry.id   828d4f6788b97f2f1e336b579fbffb7b
#
_cell.length_a   1.000
_cell.length_b   1.000
_cell.length_c   1.000
_cell.angle_alpha   90.00
_cell.angle_beta   90.00
_cell.angle_gamma   90.00
#
_symmetry.space_group_name_H-M   'P 1'
#
loop_
_entity.id
_entity.type
_entity.pdbx_description
1 polymer ?
#
loop_
_entity_poly.entity_id
_entity_poly.type
_entity_poly.pdbx_seq_one_letter_code
_entity_poly.pdbx_strand_id
1 'polypeptide(L)'
;MGEGGGCLVLEELEHAKARGAKIYAEVAGVGMSADAHHLTASHPEGLGAKLVMLNALEDAEMKPEEVDYINVHGTSTPVGDISEAKAIKEVFGEHAFEIGRAHV
;
A
#
# COMPACT_ATOMS: atom_id res chain seq x y z
N MET A 1 16.24 -9.80 15.03
CA MET A 1 15.17 -8.79 14.92
C MET A 1 15.79 -7.41 14.86
N GLY A 2 15.25 -6.54 14.04
CA GLY A 2 15.66 -5.13 13.98
C GLY A 2 14.81 -4.29 14.93
N GLU A 3 15.37 -3.19 15.39
CA GLU A 3 14.69 -2.20 16.19
C GLU A 3 14.81 -0.84 15.50
N GLY A 4 13.73 -0.05 15.50
CA GLY A 4 13.77 1.27 14.92
C GLY A 4 12.50 2.06 15.24
N GLY A 5 12.58 3.35 15.01
CA GLY A 5 11.46 4.25 15.15
C GLY A 5 11.55 5.39 14.13
N GLY A 6 10.42 5.87 13.70
CA GLY A 6 10.32 7.01 12.78
C GLY A 6 9.13 7.89 13.11
N CYS A 7 9.19 9.13 12.68
CA CYS A 7 8.15 10.09 12.89
C CYS A 7 7.84 10.82 11.57
N LEU A 8 6.57 10.87 11.20
CA LEU A 8 6.09 11.69 10.10
C LEU A 8 5.19 12.79 10.65
N VAL A 9 5.37 14.01 10.19
CA VAL A 9 4.50 15.12 10.50
C VAL A 9 3.48 15.25 9.39
N LEU A 10 2.22 15.00 9.71
CA LEU A 10 1.10 15.20 8.80
C LEU A 10 0.49 16.58 9.08
N GLU A 11 0.21 17.32 8.04
CA GLU A 11 -0.26 18.69 8.13
C GLU A 11 -1.27 18.94 7.01
N GLU A 12 -2.27 19.75 7.28
CA GLU A 12 -3.24 20.17 6.26
C GLU A 12 -2.53 20.97 5.17
N LEU A 13 -2.87 20.70 3.90
CA LEU A 13 -2.15 21.20 2.74
C LEU A 13 -2.08 22.74 2.67
N GLU A 14 -3.20 23.41 2.86
CA GLU A 14 -3.24 24.89 2.74
C GLU A 14 -2.51 25.56 3.92
N HIS A 15 -2.54 24.95 5.11
CA HIS A 15 -1.74 25.41 6.25
C HIS A 15 -0.23 25.26 5.97
N ALA A 16 0.19 24.12 5.44
CA ALA A 16 1.58 23.89 5.07
C ALA A 16 2.07 24.89 4.01
N LYS A 17 1.27 25.14 2.99
CA LYS A 17 1.55 26.15 1.95
C LYS A 17 1.65 27.57 2.54
N ALA A 18 0.70 27.96 3.40
CA ALA A 18 0.64 29.30 3.98
C ALA A 18 1.89 29.63 4.81
N ARG A 19 2.47 28.66 5.51
CA ARG A 19 3.72 28.85 6.27
C ARG A 19 5.01 28.63 5.48
N GLY A 20 4.90 28.32 4.17
CA GLY A 20 6.06 28.05 3.32
C GLY A 20 6.79 26.76 3.64
N ALA A 21 6.09 25.74 4.17
CA ALA A 21 6.68 24.46 4.50
C ALA A 21 7.20 23.73 3.27
N LYS A 22 8.29 22.97 3.44
CA LYS A 22 8.71 22.00 2.44
C LYS A 22 7.78 20.80 2.50
N ILE A 23 7.00 20.59 1.44
CA ILE A 23 6.10 19.46 1.30
C ILE A 23 6.84 18.35 0.55
N TYR A 24 6.94 17.16 1.14
CA TYR A 24 7.61 16.01 0.54
C TYR A 24 6.69 15.18 -0.33
N ALA A 25 5.45 15.00 0.11
CA ALA A 25 4.42 14.24 -0.57
C ALA A 25 3.04 14.61 -0.01
N GLU A 26 1.99 14.21 -0.70
CA GLU A 26 0.62 14.27 -0.25
C GLU A 26 0.13 12.85 0.11
N VAL A 27 -0.60 12.73 1.21
CA VAL A 27 -1.35 11.51 1.52
C VAL A 27 -2.69 11.61 0.82
N ALA A 28 -2.80 11.01 -0.36
CA ALA A 28 -3.98 11.12 -1.21
C ALA A 28 -5.15 10.25 -0.75
N GLY A 29 -4.87 9.10 -0.15
CA GLY A 29 -5.91 8.19 0.34
C GLY A 29 -5.36 7.12 1.26
N VAL A 30 -6.26 6.47 2.00
CA VAL A 30 -5.95 5.42 2.98
C VAL A 30 -6.92 4.26 2.81
N GLY A 31 -6.40 3.03 2.84
CA GLY A 31 -7.20 1.81 2.88
C GLY A 31 -6.97 1.03 4.16
N MET A 32 -8.00 0.41 4.67
CA MET A 32 -7.94 -0.54 5.78
C MET A 32 -8.75 -1.78 5.46
N SER A 33 -8.22 -2.92 5.87
CA SER A 33 -8.92 -4.21 5.78
C SER A 33 -8.34 -5.19 6.80
N ALA A 34 -8.99 -6.34 6.95
CA ALA A 34 -8.48 -7.45 7.73
C ALA A 34 -8.79 -8.76 7.02
N ASP A 35 -7.87 -9.72 7.07
CA ASP A 35 -8.09 -11.04 6.46
C ASP A 35 -9.17 -11.85 7.18
N ALA A 36 -9.28 -11.69 8.50
CA ALA A 36 -10.19 -12.48 9.36
C ALA A 36 -10.09 -14.01 9.12
N HIS A 37 -8.90 -14.48 8.76
CA HIS A 37 -8.63 -15.85 8.34
C HIS A 37 -7.86 -16.64 9.39
N HIS A 38 -6.74 -16.11 9.89
CA HIS A 38 -5.87 -16.76 10.87
C HIS A 38 -5.16 -15.72 11.73
N LEU A 39 -4.72 -16.10 12.95
CA LEU A 39 -4.05 -15.17 13.87
C LEU A 39 -2.76 -14.57 13.31
N THR A 40 -1.99 -15.33 12.53
CA THR A 40 -0.66 -14.93 12.05
C THR A 40 -0.44 -15.19 10.56
N ALA A 41 -1.33 -15.88 9.88
CA ALA A 41 -1.20 -16.19 8.45
C ALA A 41 -2.11 -15.35 7.59
N SER A 42 -1.57 -14.83 6.48
CA SER A 42 -2.35 -14.14 5.47
C SER A 42 -3.38 -15.05 4.80
N HIS A 43 -4.46 -14.44 4.30
CA HIS A 43 -5.43 -15.18 3.49
C HIS A 43 -4.75 -15.70 2.22
N PRO A 44 -4.86 -17.02 1.87
CA PRO A 44 -4.13 -17.61 0.74
C PRO A 44 -4.39 -16.93 -0.62
N GLU A 45 -5.58 -16.39 -0.80
CA GLU A 45 -5.97 -15.68 -2.03
C GLU A 45 -5.73 -14.17 -1.94
N GLY A 46 -5.11 -13.67 -0.86
CA GLY A 46 -4.78 -12.26 -0.70
C GLY A 46 -5.99 -11.31 -0.56
N LEU A 47 -7.11 -11.81 -0.03
CA LEU A 47 -8.35 -11.03 0.04
C LEU A 47 -8.18 -9.70 0.79
N GLY A 48 -7.56 -9.72 1.98
CA GLY A 48 -7.33 -8.51 2.77
C GLY A 48 -6.39 -7.53 2.05
N ALA A 49 -5.31 -8.04 1.46
CA ALA A 49 -4.39 -7.22 0.67
C ALA A 49 -5.07 -6.59 -0.55
N LYS A 50 -5.94 -7.33 -1.25
CA LYS A 50 -6.75 -6.80 -2.34
C LYS A 50 -7.69 -5.69 -1.88
N LEU A 51 -8.45 -5.93 -0.82
CA LEU A 51 -9.42 -4.97 -0.29
C LEU A 51 -8.74 -3.68 0.19
N VAL A 52 -7.59 -3.77 0.87
CA VAL A 52 -6.90 -2.55 1.33
C VAL A 52 -6.41 -1.69 0.17
N MET A 53 -5.93 -2.30 -0.91
CA MET A 53 -5.52 -1.56 -2.11
C MET A 53 -6.72 -0.90 -2.81
N LEU A 54 -7.83 -1.63 -2.98
CA LEU A 54 -9.04 -1.08 -3.58
C LEU A 54 -9.61 0.07 -2.75
N ASN A 55 -9.69 -0.08 -1.43
CA ASN A 55 -10.16 0.97 -0.53
C ASN A 55 -9.26 2.22 -0.57
N ALA A 56 -7.94 2.04 -0.64
CA ALA A 56 -7.01 3.16 -0.76
C ALA A 56 -7.16 3.91 -2.09
N LEU A 57 -7.35 3.19 -3.20
CA LEU A 57 -7.59 3.78 -4.51
C LEU A 57 -8.92 4.53 -4.56
N GLU A 58 -9.97 3.96 -3.97
CA GLU A 58 -11.28 4.61 -3.88
C GLU A 58 -11.20 5.91 -3.05
N ASP A 59 -10.57 5.86 -1.87
CA ASP A 59 -10.40 7.03 -1.00
C ASP A 59 -9.55 8.13 -1.67
N ALA A 60 -8.54 7.74 -2.45
CA ALA A 60 -7.70 8.66 -3.23
C ALA A 60 -8.37 9.16 -4.51
N GLU A 61 -9.53 8.63 -4.90
CA GLU A 61 -10.18 8.86 -6.21
C GLU A 61 -9.23 8.59 -7.39
N MET A 62 -8.36 7.58 -7.24
CA MET A 62 -7.35 7.18 -8.22
C MET A 62 -7.71 5.87 -8.92
N LYS A 63 -7.25 5.73 -10.16
CA LYS A 63 -7.32 4.49 -10.90
C LYS A 63 -6.05 3.65 -10.69
N PRO A 64 -6.14 2.32 -10.81
CA PRO A 64 -4.95 1.45 -10.70
C PRO A 64 -3.80 1.85 -11.63
N GLU A 65 -4.10 2.34 -12.84
CA GLU A 65 -3.12 2.72 -13.85
C GLU A 65 -2.32 3.98 -13.48
N GLU A 66 -2.76 4.73 -12.47
CA GLU A 66 -2.07 5.93 -11.98
C GLU A 66 -1.04 5.63 -10.89
N VAL A 67 -0.88 4.36 -10.51
CA VAL A 67 0.07 3.93 -9.48
C VAL A 67 1.40 3.54 -10.13
N ASP A 68 2.46 4.26 -9.80
CA ASP A 68 3.80 4.06 -10.34
C ASP A 68 4.67 3.15 -9.47
N TYR A 69 4.36 3.03 -8.17
CA TYR A 69 5.18 2.28 -7.23
C TYR A 69 4.35 1.66 -6.10
N ILE A 70 4.68 0.42 -5.73
CA ILE A 70 4.10 -0.28 -4.59
C ILE A 70 5.21 -0.73 -3.64
N ASN A 71 5.17 -0.26 -2.39
CA ASN A 71 6.03 -0.79 -1.34
C ASN A 71 5.33 -2.00 -0.69
N VAL A 72 5.77 -3.19 -1.07
CA VAL A 72 5.18 -4.45 -0.61
C VAL A 72 5.65 -4.82 0.79
N HIS A 73 4.91 -5.67 1.48
CA HIS A 73 5.34 -6.26 2.76
C HIS A 73 6.51 -7.22 2.54
N GLY A 74 6.40 -8.13 1.56
CA GLY A 74 7.50 -8.92 1.01
C GLY A 74 8.42 -9.58 2.04
N THR A 75 7.86 -10.28 3.03
CA THR A 75 8.62 -10.84 4.16
C THR A 75 9.36 -12.13 3.86
N SER A 76 9.37 -12.57 2.60
CA SER A 76 9.93 -13.87 2.16
C SER A 76 9.27 -15.08 2.80
N THR A 77 8.00 -14.96 3.16
CA THR A 77 7.20 -16.09 3.66
C THR A 77 6.46 -16.76 2.50
N PRO A 78 6.42 -18.12 2.43
CA PRO A 78 5.82 -18.81 1.28
C PRO A 78 4.39 -18.43 0.98
N VAL A 79 3.55 -18.27 2.01
CA VAL A 79 2.14 -17.88 1.83
C VAL A 79 2.00 -16.38 1.63
N GLY A 80 2.74 -15.58 2.40
CA GLY A 80 2.63 -14.12 2.37
C GLY A 80 2.96 -13.52 1.01
N ASP A 81 4.11 -13.85 0.46
CA ASP A 81 4.57 -13.30 -0.82
C ASP A 81 3.67 -13.71 -2.00
N ILE A 82 3.22 -14.97 -2.01
CA ILE A 82 2.31 -15.47 -3.06
C ILE A 82 0.95 -14.77 -2.98
N SER A 83 0.38 -14.64 -1.79
CA SER A 83 -0.92 -14.00 -1.58
C SER A 83 -0.88 -12.51 -1.94
N GLU A 84 0.20 -11.82 -1.57
CA GLU A 84 0.41 -10.42 -1.90
C GLU A 84 0.57 -10.21 -3.41
N ALA A 85 1.36 -11.06 -4.09
CA ALA A 85 1.53 -11.01 -5.54
C ALA A 85 0.22 -11.28 -6.29
N LYS A 86 -0.60 -12.22 -5.82
CA LYS A 86 -1.94 -12.47 -6.38
C LYS A 86 -2.83 -11.22 -6.23
N ALA A 87 -2.87 -10.63 -5.04
CA ALA A 87 -3.68 -9.45 -4.77
C ALA A 87 -3.29 -8.27 -5.67
N ILE A 88 -1.99 -8.01 -5.83
CA ILE A 88 -1.47 -6.97 -6.73
C ILE A 88 -1.91 -7.23 -8.18
N LYS A 89 -1.76 -8.46 -8.65
CA LYS A 89 -2.17 -8.82 -10.00
C LYS A 89 -3.69 -8.67 -10.23
N GLU A 90 -4.51 -9.01 -9.24
CA GLU A 90 -5.95 -8.85 -9.34
C GLU A 90 -6.41 -7.38 -9.37
N VAL A 91 -5.73 -6.50 -8.63
CA VAL A 91 -6.07 -5.07 -8.57
C VAL A 91 -5.56 -4.32 -9.79
N PHE A 92 -4.32 -4.58 -10.19
CA PHE A 92 -3.62 -3.80 -11.22
C PHE A 92 -3.54 -4.48 -12.59
N GLY A 93 -3.94 -5.77 -12.70
CA GLY A 93 -3.94 -6.49 -13.97
C GLY A 93 -2.56 -6.50 -14.65
N GLU A 94 -2.53 -6.20 -15.95
CA GLU A 94 -1.27 -6.13 -16.71
C GLU A 94 -0.37 -4.98 -16.26
N HIS A 95 -0.92 -3.89 -15.77
CA HIS A 95 -0.16 -2.76 -15.22
C HIS A 95 0.73 -3.17 -14.03
N ALA A 96 0.39 -4.25 -13.31
CA ALA A 96 1.22 -4.80 -12.24
C ALA A 96 2.66 -5.15 -12.65
N PHE A 97 2.92 -5.39 -13.94
CA PHE A 97 4.26 -5.65 -14.46
C PHE A 97 5.07 -4.38 -14.76
N GLU A 98 4.41 -3.24 -14.88
CA GLU A 98 5.00 -1.93 -15.13
C GLU A 98 5.30 -1.17 -13.85
N ILE A 99 4.56 -1.48 -12.76
CA ILE A 99 4.71 -0.82 -11.46
C ILE A 99 6.07 -1.15 -10.84
N GLY A 100 6.79 -0.12 -10.40
CA GLY A 100 7.99 -0.28 -9.58
C GLY A 100 7.68 -0.94 -8.24
N ARG A 101 8.50 -1.91 -7.82
CA ARG A 101 8.37 -2.60 -6.54
C ARG A 101 9.67 -2.58 -5.77
N ALA A 102 9.57 -2.47 -4.45
CA ALA A 102 10.71 -2.71 -3.61
C ALA A 102 11.07 -4.21 -3.67
N HIS A 103 12.31 -4.50 -4.02
CA HIS A 103 12.85 -5.84 -3.92
C HIS A 103 13.43 -6.02 -2.51
N VAL A 104 13.03 -7.08 -1.86
CA VAL A 104 13.65 -7.55 -0.63
C VAL A 104 14.67 -8.62 -1.00
#